data_d167024b5ee2a9184cbb8a71e6860106
#
_entry.id   d167024b5ee2a9184cbb8a71e6860106
#
_cell.length_a   1.000
_cell.length_b   1.000
_cell.length_c   1.000
_cell.angle_alpha   90.00
_cell.angle_beta   90.00
_cell.angle_gamma   90.00
#
_symmetry.space_group_name_H-M   'P 1'
#
loop_
_entity.id
_entity.type
_entity.pdbx_description
1 polymer ?
#
loop_
_entity_poly.entity_id
_entity_poly.type
_entity_poly.pdbx_seq_one_letter_code
_entity_poly.pdbx_strand_id
1 'polypeptide(L)'
;SDLENVCNGIKVSGIVSKIIRRDEIILRELKSDVLVTNEKIQGEFFSSKKQDLKVSIYKKLDYMKKNYQLYLFFTLPPLLLLIIFKYIPIGGILIAFEDYNPISGILGSEWVGLKHFQRFMSSPDFMTLLMNTLKLSVYGLLWGFPVPIILALLLTRVKSERIKKIVQLIIYAPNFISVIVISGMIILFLSPVGPVNQFLGTSINFMTKPEAFRTIYIASGIWQGAGWASIIYTAALSNSSKELTEAAVIDGANIFQQIWNVDIPAIKPIMIIQFILSVGGIMSIGFERSEERRVGKECRSRW
;
A
#
# COMPACT_ATOMS: atom_id res chain seq x y z
N SER A 1 25.04 4.77 -31.34
CA SER A 1 24.35 3.60 -31.96
C SER A 1 24.57 2.28 -31.18
N ASP A 2 25.81 2.06 -30.69
CA ASP A 2 26.14 0.78 -30.00
C ASP A 2 25.54 0.67 -28.60
N LEU A 3 25.30 1.78 -27.91
CA LEU A 3 24.61 1.78 -26.57
C LEU A 3 23.10 1.55 -26.70
N GLU A 4 22.47 2.03 -27.76
CA GLU A 4 21.05 1.77 -28.03
C GLU A 4 20.80 0.29 -28.37
N ASN A 5 21.71 -0.34 -29.11
CA ASN A 5 21.61 -1.76 -29.45
C ASN A 5 21.80 -2.68 -28.24
N VAL A 6 22.67 -2.30 -27.27
CA VAL A 6 22.85 -3.03 -26.03
C VAL A 6 21.64 -2.85 -25.09
N CYS A 7 21.00 -1.67 -25.06
CA CYS A 7 19.80 -1.43 -24.27
C CYS A 7 18.54 -2.12 -24.83
N ASN A 8 18.42 -2.25 -26.15
CA ASN A 8 17.28 -2.92 -26.80
C ASN A 8 17.36 -4.46 -26.73
N GLY A 9 18.54 -5.03 -26.52
CA GLY A 9 18.71 -6.49 -26.36
C GLY A 9 18.45 -7.03 -24.96
N ILE A 10 18.40 -6.17 -23.96
CA ILE A 10 18.18 -6.58 -22.57
C ILE A 10 16.81 -6.03 -22.11
N LYS A 11 15.76 -6.84 -22.22
CA LYS A 11 14.50 -6.61 -21.49
C LYS A 11 14.76 -6.80 -19.99
N VAL A 12 15.47 -5.89 -19.36
CA VAL A 12 15.72 -5.84 -17.94
C VAL A 12 14.69 -4.93 -17.30
N SER A 13 14.04 -5.44 -16.25
CA SER A 13 12.99 -4.81 -15.46
C SER A 13 13.26 -3.31 -15.17
N GLY A 14 12.21 -2.54 -14.94
CA GLY A 14 12.18 -1.08 -14.77
C GLY A 14 13.20 -0.44 -13.80
N ILE A 15 13.99 -1.23 -13.08
CA ILE A 15 15.07 -0.77 -12.20
C ILE A 15 16.29 -0.30 -13.01
N VAL A 16 16.65 -1.04 -14.07
CA VAL A 16 17.81 -0.67 -14.92
C VAL A 16 17.49 0.55 -15.77
N SER A 17 16.26 0.68 -16.28
CA SER A 17 15.82 1.88 -17.00
C SER A 17 15.81 3.14 -16.12
N LYS A 18 15.59 2.97 -14.82
CA LYS A 18 15.58 4.07 -13.85
C LYS A 18 17.00 4.53 -13.47
N ILE A 19 17.94 3.59 -13.40
CA ILE A 19 19.37 3.88 -13.16
C ILE A 19 19.95 4.62 -14.37
N ILE A 20 19.67 4.13 -15.58
CA ILE A 20 20.13 4.77 -16.83
C ILE A 20 19.54 6.18 -16.98
N ARG A 21 18.26 6.38 -16.66
CA ARG A 21 17.60 7.69 -16.72
C ARG A 21 18.14 8.68 -15.69
N ARG A 22 18.53 8.21 -14.50
CA ARG A 22 19.16 9.04 -13.46
C ARG A 22 20.56 9.50 -13.89
N ASP A 23 21.31 8.64 -14.56
CA ASP A 23 22.63 8.98 -15.10
C ASP A 23 22.53 9.91 -16.30
N GLU A 24 21.48 9.82 -17.12
CA GLU A 24 21.19 10.80 -18.19
C GLU A 24 20.82 12.19 -17.66
N ILE A 25 20.07 12.26 -16.57
CA ILE A 25 19.71 13.53 -15.91
C ILE A 25 20.98 14.20 -15.34
N ILE A 26 21.82 13.45 -14.65
CA ILE A 26 23.10 13.94 -14.12
C ILE A 26 24.04 14.41 -15.26
N LEU A 27 24.05 13.69 -16.38
CA LEU A 27 24.82 14.08 -17.56
C LEU A 27 24.28 15.36 -18.26
N ARG A 28 22.96 15.60 -18.18
CA ARG A 28 22.34 16.84 -18.70
C ARG A 28 22.64 18.04 -17.80
N GLU A 29 22.57 17.89 -16.48
CA GLU A 29 22.94 18.94 -15.54
C GLU A 29 24.44 19.28 -15.61
N LEU A 30 25.33 18.27 -15.66
CA LEU A 30 26.76 18.49 -15.89
C LEU A 30 27.06 19.15 -17.26
N LYS A 31 26.25 18.92 -18.28
CA LYS A 31 26.40 19.52 -19.57
C LYS A 31 26.01 21.01 -19.59
N SER A 32 25.09 21.43 -18.71
CA SER A 32 24.69 22.83 -18.55
C SER A 32 25.76 23.68 -17.85
N ASP A 33 26.47 23.10 -16.90
CA ASP A 33 27.48 23.83 -16.10
C ASP A 33 28.88 23.86 -16.78
N VAL A 34 29.15 22.98 -17.71
CA VAL A 34 30.48 22.83 -18.36
C VAL A 34 30.57 23.56 -19.69
N LEU A 35 29.50 24.19 -20.16
CA LEU A 35 29.51 24.97 -21.43
C LEU A 35 30.44 26.21 -21.38
N VAL A 36 31.12 26.47 -20.27
CA VAL A 36 31.95 27.67 -20.10
C VAL A 36 33.46 27.43 -20.25
N THR A 37 33.98 26.21 -20.29
CA THR A 37 35.43 25.98 -20.35
C THR A 37 35.86 24.80 -21.22
N ASN A 38 36.48 25.12 -22.38
CA ASN A 38 37.40 24.35 -23.21
C ASN A 38 36.98 22.96 -23.76
N GLU A 39 36.58 22.89 -25.02
CA GLU A 39 36.14 21.69 -25.78
C GLU A 39 37.09 20.47 -25.73
N LYS A 40 38.40 20.68 -25.54
CA LYS A 40 39.38 19.59 -25.52
C LYS A 40 39.38 18.78 -24.23
N ILE A 41 39.19 19.45 -23.10
CA ILE A 41 39.10 18.79 -21.77
C ILE A 41 37.77 18.05 -21.64
N GLN A 42 36.73 18.54 -22.30
CA GLN A 42 35.41 17.91 -22.30
C GLN A 42 35.40 16.53 -22.98
N GLY A 43 36.06 16.41 -24.14
CA GLY A 43 36.10 15.14 -24.89
C GLY A 43 36.78 14.00 -24.09
N GLU A 44 37.90 14.28 -23.43
CA GLU A 44 38.62 13.28 -22.63
C GLU A 44 37.89 12.89 -21.34
N PHE A 45 37.29 13.86 -20.63
CA PHE A 45 36.54 13.62 -19.42
C PHE A 45 35.26 12.79 -19.67
N PHE A 46 34.51 13.11 -20.74
CA PHE A 46 33.32 12.33 -21.11
C PHE A 46 33.68 10.95 -21.63
N SER A 47 34.81 10.79 -22.34
CA SER A 47 35.31 9.48 -22.79
C SER A 47 35.70 8.60 -21.58
N SER A 48 36.43 9.15 -20.62
CA SER A 48 36.85 8.44 -19.39
C SER A 48 35.62 8.01 -18.58
N LYS A 49 34.66 8.91 -18.32
CA LYS A 49 33.46 8.60 -17.55
C LYS A 49 32.54 7.59 -18.24
N LYS A 50 32.45 7.62 -19.57
CA LYS A 50 31.73 6.62 -20.38
C LYS A 50 32.42 5.25 -20.31
N GLN A 51 33.73 5.22 -20.25
CA GLN A 51 34.53 4.02 -20.12
C GLN A 51 34.38 3.40 -18.71
N ASP A 52 34.40 4.21 -17.65
CA ASP A 52 34.17 3.77 -16.28
C ASP A 52 32.75 3.22 -16.08
N LEU A 53 31.73 3.84 -16.68
CA LEU A 53 30.37 3.37 -16.65
C LEU A 53 30.23 2.00 -17.36
N LYS A 54 30.84 1.85 -18.55
CA LYS A 54 30.88 0.56 -19.26
C LYS A 54 31.53 -0.53 -18.41
N VAL A 55 32.70 -0.25 -17.84
CA VAL A 55 33.43 -1.20 -16.98
C VAL A 55 32.59 -1.59 -15.75
N SER A 56 31.91 -0.64 -15.13
CA SER A 56 31.03 -0.90 -13.99
C SER A 56 29.83 -1.79 -14.36
N ILE A 57 29.21 -1.54 -15.51
CA ILE A 57 28.10 -2.36 -16.03
C ILE A 57 28.58 -3.79 -16.35
N TYR A 58 29.72 -3.93 -17.03
CA TYR A 58 30.28 -5.25 -17.35
C TYR A 58 30.63 -6.04 -16.09
N LYS A 59 31.25 -5.42 -15.08
CA LYS A 59 31.52 -6.06 -13.79
C LYS A 59 30.25 -6.52 -13.09
N LYS A 60 29.18 -5.72 -13.10
CA LYS A 60 27.88 -6.11 -12.54
C LYS A 60 27.25 -7.26 -13.30
N LEU A 61 27.29 -7.24 -14.65
CA LEU A 61 26.76 -8.32 -15.47
C LEU A 61 27.54 -9.64 -15.28
N ASP A 62 28.85 -9.55 -15.18
CA ASP A 62 29.71 -10.71 -14.94
C ASP A 62 29.47 -11.32 -13.54
N TYR A 63 29.32 -10.47 -12.52
CA TYR A 63 28.92 -10.88 -11.17
C TYR A 63 27.54 -11.55 -11.17
N MET A 64 26.56 -11.02 -11.90
CA MET A 64 25.25 -11.63 -12.03
C MET A 64 25.30 -12.98 -12.75
N LYS A 65 26.10 -13.10 -13.83
CA LYS A 65 26.34 -14.37 -14.53
C LYS A 65 27.00 -15.40 -13.63
N LYS A 66 27.98 -14.99 -12.85
CA LYS A 66 28.71 -15.88 -11.94
C LYS A 66 27.82 -16.40 -10.79
N ASN A 67 26.86 -15.59 -10.35
CA ASN A 67 25.99 -15.93 -9.21
C ASN A 67 24.54 -16.24 -9.62
N TYR A 68 24.28 -16.53 -10.92
CA TYR A 68 22.90 -16.76 -11.41
C TYR A 68 22.16 -17.87 -10.68
N GLN A 69 22.92 -18.94 -10.26
CA GLN A 69 22.36 -20.05 -9.51
C GLN A 69 21.80 -19.60 -8.15
N LEU A 70 22.51 -18.69 -7.49
CA LEU A 70 22.07 -18.10 -6.21
C LEU A 70 20.79 -17.29 -6.40
N TYR A 71 20.73 -16.44 -7.45
CA TYR A 71 19.53 -15.66 -7.77
C TYR A 71 18.36 -16.56 -8.14
N LEU A 72 18.60 -17.61 -8.94
CA LEU A 72 17.58 -18.60 -9.29
C LEU A 72 17.06 -19.31 -8.03
N PHE A 73 17.95 -19.75 -7.15
CA PHE A 73 17.57 -20.43 -5.91
C PHE A 73 16.67 -19.59 -5.01
N PHE A 74 16.94 -18.29 -4.88
CA PHE A 74 16.14 -17.40 -4.05
C PHE A 74 14.87 -16.86 -4.76
N THR A 75 14.88 -16.76 -6.10
CA THR A 75 13.76 -16.18 -6.84
C THR A 75 12.77 -17.26 -7.31
N LEU A 76 13.23 -18.47 -7.64
CA LEU A 76 12.39 -19.52 -8.19
C LEU A 76 11.29 -19.99 -7.22
N PRO A 77 11.56 -20.28 -5.93
CA PRO A 77 10.52 -20.73 -5.01
C PRO A 77 9.39 -19.70 -4.83
N PRO A 78 9.65 -18.39 -4.56
CA PRO A 78 8.58 -17.40 -4.48
C PRO A 78 7.83 -17.25 -5.80
N LEU A 79 8.53 -17.33 -6.95
CA LEU A 79 7.90 -17.23 -8.26
C LEU A 79 6.95 -18.42 -8.53
N LEU A 80 7.37 -19.64 -8.19
CA LEU A 80 6.52 -20.82 -8.29
C LEU A 80 5.28 -20.70 -7.40
N LEU A 81 5.44 -20.27 -6.13
CA LEU A 81 4.32 -20.03 -5.25
C LEU A 81 3.36 -18.97 -5.81
N LEU A 82 3.90 -17.90 -6.39
CA LEU A 82 3.09 -16.87 -7.02
C LEU A 82 2.31 -17.42 -8.22
N ILE A 83 2.94 -18.24 -9.07
CA ILE A 83 2.27 -18.86 -10.22
C ILE A 83 1.18 -19.82 -9.73
N ILE A 84 1.48 -20.71 -8.79
CA ILE A 84 0.55 -21.72 -8.31
C ILE A 84 -0.65 -21.07 -7.59
N PHE A 85 -0.41 -20.11 -6.70
CA PHE A 85 -1.48 -19.56 -5.85
C PHE A 85 -2.14 -18.29 -6.38
N LYS A 86 -1.57 -17.63 -7.39
CA LYS A 86 -2.15 -16.42 -7.99
C LYS A 86 -2.53 -16.61 -9.44
N TYR A 87 -1.63 -17.15 -10.27
CA TYR A 87 -1.89 -17.26 -11.71
C TYR A 87 -2.78 -18.46 -12.08
N ILE A 88 -2.56 -19.63 -11.50
CA ILE A 88 -3.43 -20.79 -11.79
C ILE A 88 -4.89 -20.51 -11.41
N PRO A 89 -5.22 -19.95 -10.23
CA PRO A 89 -6.61 -19.62 -9.88
C PRO A 89 -7.26 -18.57 -10.79
N ILE A 90 -6.52 -17.78 -11.56
CA ILE A 90 -7.09 -16.88 -12.58
C ILE A 90 -7.91 -17.65 -13.60
N GLY A 91 -7.52 -18.91 -13.92
CA GLY A 91 -8.34 -19.80 -14.76
C GLY A 91 -9.77 -19.98 -14.23
N GLY A 92 -9.99 -19.89 -12.91
CA GLY A 92 -11.32 -19.91 -12.31
C GLY A 92 -12.25 -18.75 -12.73
N ILE A 93 -11.72 -17.70 -13.32
CA ILE A 93 -12.53 -16.59 -13.89
C ILE A 93 -13.43 -17.11 -15.01
N LEU A 94 -13.04 -18.19 -15.71
CA LEU A 94 -13.86 -18.80 -16.76
C LEU A 94 -15.24 -19.24 -16.24
N ILE A 95 -15.34 -19.67 -14.98
CA ILE A 95 -16.60 -20.05 -14.31
C ILE A 95 -17.65 -18.92 -14.37
N ALA A 96 -17.22 -17.66 -14.41
CA ALA A 96 -18.13 -16.52 -14.52
C ALA A 96 -18.85 -16.44 -15.89
N PHE A 97 -18.35 -17.13 -16.89
CA PHE A 97 -18.88 -17.15 -18.27
C PHE A 97 -19.55 -18.49 -18.62
N GLU A 98 -19.57 -19.43 -17.69
CA GLU A 98 -20.10 -20.78 -17.86
C GLU A 98 -21.25 -21.04 -16.87
N ASP A 99 -22.21 -21.87 -17.27
CA ASP A 99 -23.18 -22.46 -16.33
C ASP A 99 -22.49 -23.64 -15.65
N TYR A 100 -21.69 -23.32 -14.62
CA TYR A 100 -20.75 -24.22 -14.00
C TYR A 100 -21.43 -25.43 -13.35
N ASN A 101 -21.13 -26.62 -13.85
CA ASN A 101 -21.55 -27.89 -13.24
C ASN A 101 -20.32 -28.57 -12.62
N PRO A 102 -20.29 -28.80 -11.28
CA PRO A 102 -19.17 -29.46 -10.61
C PRO A 102 -18.83 -30.85 -11.15
N ILE A 103 -19.81 -31.57 -11.75
CA ILE A 103 -19.61 -32.91 -12.30
C ILE A 103 -18.84 -32.84 -13.63
N SER A 104 -19.15 -31.83 -14.47
CA SER A 104 -18.53 -31.66 -15.78
C SER A 104 -17.21 -30.86 -15.71
N GLY A 105 -16.97 -30.16 -14.62
CA GLY A 105 -15.80 -29.30 -14.43
C GLY A 105 -15.80 -28.06 -15.34
N ILE A 106 -14.72 -27.28 -15.32
CA ILE A 106 -14.61 -26.02 -16.08
C ILE A 106 -14.65 -26.29 -17.60
N LEU A 107 -13.97 -27.31 -18.09
CA LEU A 107 -13.89 -27.59 -19.53
C LEU A 107 -15.13 -28.28 -20.11
N GLY A 108 -16.00 -28.82 -19.25
CA GLY A 108 -17.20 -29.55 -19.68
C GLY A 108 -18.50 -28.81 -19.38
N SER A 109 -18.45 -27.62 -18.81
CA SER A 109 -19.62 -26.80 -18.51
C SER A 109 -20.08 -26.00 -19.73
N GLU A 110 -21.39 -25.69 -19.81
CA GLU A 110 -21.96 -24.93 -20.90
C GLU A 110 -21.54 -23.45 -20.85
N TRP A 111 -21.04 -22.95 -21.97
CA TRP A 111 -20.64 -21.57 -22.11
C TRP A 111 -21.87 -20.65 -22.28
N VAL A 112 -22.14 -19.81 -21.29
CA VAL A 112 -23.32 -18.90 -21.28
C VAL A 112 -22.92 -17.43 -21.48
N GLY A 113 -21.65 -17.12 -21.69
CA GLY A 113 -21.14 -15.79 -21.94
C GLY A 113 -21.43 -14.83 -20.79
N LEU A 114 -22.04 -13.67 -21.06
CA LEU A 114 -22.31 -12.62 -20.08
C LEU A 114 -23.64 -12.76 -19.31
N LYS A 115 -24.32 -13.92 -19.38
CA LYS A 115 -25.62 -14.16 -18.73
C LYS A 115 -25.60 -13.87 -17.22
N HIS A 116 -24.56 -14.33 -16.52
CA HIS A 116 -24.43 -14.09 -15.08
C HIS A 116 -24.20 -12.62 -14.75
N PHE A 117 -23.42 -11.91 -15.56
CA PHE A 117 -23.19 -10.46 -15.40
C PHE A 117 -24.48 -9.67 -15.63
N GLN A 118 -25.24 -9.99 -16.68
CA GLN A 118 -26.54 -9.35 -16.95
C GLN A 118 -27.50 -9.58 -15.78
N ARG A 119 -27.60 -10.83 -15.31
CA ARG A 119 -28.44 -11.18 -14.15
C ARG A 119 -28.03 -10.43 -12.90
N PHE A 120 -26.73 -10.29 -12.64
CA PHE A 120 -26.20 -9.54 -11.49
C PHE A 120 -26.51 -8.05 -11.61
N MET A 121 -26.26 -7.45 -12.78
CA MET A 121 -26.51 -6.01 -13.01
C MET A 121 -27.99 -5.67 -12.99
N SER A 122 -28.86 -6.59 -13.38
CA SER A 122 -30.32 -6.43 -13.33
C SER A 122 -30.92 -6.75 -11.95
N SER A 123 -30.08 -7.20 -10.99
CA SER A 123 -30.54 -7.48 -9.63
C SER A 123 -30.92 -6.18 -8.92
N PRO A 124 -32.07 -6.15 -8.18
CA PRO A 124 -32.45 -4.98 -7.39
C PRO A 124 -31.40 -4.58 -6.35
N ASP A 125 -30.58 -5.53 -5.89
CA ASP A 125 -29.55 -5.31 -4.90
C ASP A 125 -28.25 -4.72 -5.47
N PHE A 126 -28.04 -4.78 -6.79
CA PHE A 126 -26.80 -4.34 -7.44
C PHE A 126 -26.41 -2.91 -7.07
N MET A 127 -27.35 -1.97 -7.27
CA MET A 127 -27.10 -0.56 -6.99
C MET A 127 -26.85 -0.32 -5.49
N THR A 128 -27.56 -1.01 -4.64
CA THR A 128 -27.40 -0.93 -3.17
C THR A 128 -26.02 -1.44 -2.74
N LEU A 129 -25.59 -2.57 -3.28
CA LEU A 129 -24.26 -3.14 -3.02
C LEU A 129 -23.15 -2.22 -3.51
N LEU A 130 -23.28 -1.74 -4.76
CA LEU A 130 -22.30 -0.83 -5.36
C LEU A 130 -22.14 0.45 -4.56
N MET A 131 -23.27 1.11 -4.23
CA MET A 131 -23.26 2.35 -3.46
C MET A 131 -22.75 2.16 -2.05
N ASN A 132 -23.07 1.04 -1.41
CA ASN A 132 -22.55 0.74 -0.07
C ASN A 132 -21.04 0.50 -0.09
N THR A 133 -20.53 -0.25 -1.08
CA THR A 133 -19.11 -0.49 -1.29
C THR A 133 -18.37 0.82 -1.53
N LEU A 134 -18.85 1.66 -2.45
CA LEU A 134 -18.26 2.97 -2.74
C LEU A 134 -18.26 3.89 -1.52
N LYS A 135 -19.37 3.97 -0.77
CA LYS A 135 -19.45 4.78 0.45
C LYS A 135 -18.42 4.31 1.50
N LEU A 136 -18.34 3.01 1.78
CA LEU A 136 -17.38 2.48 2.73
C LEU A 136 -15.94 2.75 2.29
N SER A 137 -15.63 2.57 1.01
CA SER A 137 -14.31 2.84 0.45
C SER A 137 -13.91 4.30 0.53
N VAL A 138 -14.80 5.20 0.13
CA VAL A 138 -14.54 6.64 0.16
C VAL A 138 -14.37 7.14 1.59
N TYR A 139 -15.24 6.74 2.52
CA TYR A 139 -15.09 7.11 3.92
C TYR A 139 -13.84 6.47 4.54
N GLY A 140 -13.53 5.22 4.19
CA GLY A 140 -12.31 4.54 4.60
C GLY A 140 -11.06 5.26 4.12
N LEU A 141 -11.03 5.71 2.87
CA LEU A 141 -9.93 6.49 2.32
C LEU A 141 -9.83 7.88 2.96
N LEU A 142 -10.97 8.58 3.09
CA LEU A 142 -11.02 9.95 3.61
C LEU A 142 -10.44 10.05 5.03
N TRP A 143 -10.74 9.09 5.88
CA TRP A 143 -10.26 9.06 7.27
C TRP A 143 -9.02 8.19 7.44
N GLY A 144 -8.92 7.08 6.74
CA GLY A 144 -7.80 6.14 6.83
C GLY A 144 -6.49 6.68 6.26
N PHE A 145 -6.55 7.58 5.28
CA PHE A 145 -5.35 8.17 4.68
C PHE A 145 -4.71 9.26 5.56
N PRO A 146 -5.44 10.25 6.12
CA PRO A 146 -4.83 11.30 6.95
C PRO A 146 -4.36 10.81 8.31
N VAL A 147 -5.06 9.86 8.95
CA VAL A 147 -4.76 9.44 10.33
C VAL A 147 -3.34 8.90 10.51
N PRO A 148 -2.80 8.00 9.65
CA PRO A 148 -1.42 7.56 9.73
C PRO A 148 -0.39 8.69 9.57
N ILE A 149 -0.69 9.67 8.74
CA ILE A 149 0.18 10.84 8.52
C ILE A 149 0.23 11.69 9.79
N ILE A 150 -0.93 11.98 10.38
CA ILE A 150 -1.03 12.73 11.64
C ILE A 150 -0.28 11.98 12.75
N LEU A 151 -0.46 10.67 12.87
CA LEU A 151 0.26 9.85 13.86
C LEU A 151 1.78 9.93 13.66
N ALA A 152 2.27 9.86 12.43
CA ALA A 152 3.69 9.97 12.12
C ALA A 152 4.25 11.36 12.50
N LEU A 153 3.54 12.43 12.16
CA LEU A 153 3.91 13.79 12.52
C LEU A 153 3.95 14.00 14.04
N LEU A 154 2.97 13.47 14.78
CA LEU A 154 2.95 13.52 16.23
C LEU A 154 4.10 12.72 16.84
N LEU A 155 4.38 11.51 16.34
CA LEU A 155 5.47 10.66 16.82
C LEU A 155 6.85 11.30 16.63
N THR A 156 7.06 12.05 15.56
CA THR A 156 8.35 12.74 15.31
C THR A 156 8.58 13.91 16.25
N ARG A 157 7.52 14.47 16.87
CA ARG A 157 7.60 15.57 17.84
C ARG A 157 7.84 15.10 19.28
N VAL A 158 7.74 13.80 19.54
CA VAL A 158 8.04 13.25 20.88
C VAL A 158 9.55 13.30 21.12
N LYS A 159 9.97 14.16 22.07
CA LYS A 159 11.39 14.38 22.38
C LYS A 159 12.05 13.19 23.09
N SER A 160 11.31 12.50 23.95
CA SER A 160 11.83 11.35 24.70
C SER A 160 11.76 10.07 23.88
N GLU A 161 12.89 9.48 23.57
CA GLU A 161 12.94 8.19 22.83
C GLU A 161 12.26 7.04 23.58
N ARG A 162 12.27 7.05 24.92
CA ARG A 162 11.56 6.04 25.72
C ARG A 162 10.05 6.16 25.55
N ILE A 163 9.52 7.38 25.68
CA ILE A 163 8.08 7.65 25.50
C ILE A 163 7.68 7.31 24.05
N LYS A 164 8.47 7.73 23.06
CA LYS A 164 8.23 7.44 21.66
C LYS A 164 8.10 5.94 21.42
N LYS A 165 9.01 5.11 21.93
CA LYS A 165 8.96 3.65 21.81
C LYS A 165 7.71 3.05 22.47
N ILE A 166 7.32 3.51 23.66
CA ILE A 166 6.11 3.04 24.33
C ILE A 166 4.86 3.40 23.52
N VAL A 167 4.75 4.64 23.05
CA VAL A 167 3.63 5.09 22.22
C VAL A 167 3.56 4.31 20.92
N GLN A 168 4.69 4.09 20.26
CA GLN A 168 4.77 3.25 19.06
C GLN A 168 4.28 1.82 19.33
N LEU A 169 4.71 1.21 20.42
CA LEU A 169 4.27 -0.14 20.79
C LEU A 169 2.74 -0.20 20.96
N ILE A 170 2.16 0.77 21.68
CA ILE A 170 0.71 0.83 21.92
C ILE A 170 -0.07 1.03 20.61
N ILE A 171 0.40 1.91 19.72
CA ILE A 171 -0.27 2.23 18.46
C ILE A 171 -0.13 1.09 17.45
N TYR A 172 1.00 0.35 17.47
CA TYR A 172 1.25 -0.75 16.52
C TYR A 172 0.61 -2.06 16.96
N ALA A 173 0.41 -2.28 18.26
CA ALA A 173 -0.11 -3.51 18.82
C ALA A 173 -1.44 -3.99 18.20
N PRO A 174 -2.44 -3.13 17.94
CA PRO A 174 -3.71 -3.57 17.35
C PRO A 174 -3.58 -4.26 15.99
N ASN A 175 -2.56 -3.91 15.21
CA ASN A 175 -2.32 -4.52 13.89
C ASN A 175 -1.96 -6.02 13.95
N PHE A 176 -1.44 -6.48 15.09
CA PHE A 176 -1.06 -7.89 15.29
C PHE A 176 -2.23 -8.74 15.81
N ILE A 177 -3.34 -8.12 16.19
CA ILE A 177 -4.53 -8.84 16.62
C ILE A 177 -5.32 -9.24 15.36
N SER A 178 -5.75 -10.50 15.31
CA SER A 178 -6.60 -10.99 14.22
C SER A 178 -7.86 -10.14 14.07
N VAL A 179 -8.25 -9.85 12.83
CA VAL A 179 -9.50 -9.13 12.51
C VAL A 179 -10.70 -9.80 13.18
N ILE A 180 -10.72 -11.13 13.23
CA ILE A 180 -11.76 -11.95 13.87
C ILE A 180 -11.90 -11.60 15.36
N VAL A 181 -10.78 -11.60 16.08
CA VAL A 181 -10.76 -11.27 17.50
C VAL A 181 -11.22 -9.84 17.75
N ILE A 182 -10.73 -8.88 16.97
CA ILE A 182 -11.13 -7.46 17.09
C ILE A 182 -12.64 -7.31 16.83
N SER A 183 -13.15 -7.93 15.78
CA SER A 183 -14.59 -7.87 15.47
C SER A 183 -15.43 -8.47 16.57
N GLY A 184 -15.03 -9.63 17.13
CA GLY A 184 -15.69 -10.24 18.27
C GLY A 184 -15.69 -9.35 19.52
N MET A 185 -14.56 -8.73 19.84
CA MET A 185 -14.45 -7.76 20.95
C MET A 185 -15.38 -6.55 20.74
N ILE A 186 -15.42 -5.99 19.53
CA ILE A 186 -16.29 -4.85 19.22
C ILE A 186 -17.76 -5.24 19.36
N ILE A 187 -18.16 -6.41 18.85
CA ILE A 187 -19.52 -6.92 18.98
C ILE A 187 -19.92 -7.07 20.46
N LEU A 188 -19.04 -7.64 21.29
CA LEU A 188 -19.28 -7.80 22.73
C LEU A 188 -19.38 -6.43 23.43
N PHE A 189 -18.48 -5.50 23.18
CA PHE A 189 -18.47 -4.18 23.81
C PHE A 189 -19.68 -3.34 23.44
N LEU A 190 -20.14 -3.44 22.18
CA LEU A 190 -21.28 -2.68 21.65
C LEU A 190 -22.61 -3.44 21.73
N SER A 191 -22.62 -4.63 22.34
CA SER A 191 -23.85 -5.39 22.57
C SER A 191 -24.79 -4.66 23.56
N PRO A 192 -26.10 -4.93 23.53
CA PRO A 192 -27.07 -4.31 24.45
C PRO A 192 -26.71 -4.41 25.93
N VAL A 193 -26.03 -5.49 26.31
CA VAL A 193 -25.55 -5.74 27.68
C VAL A 193 -24.05 -5.45 27.85
N GLY A 194 -23.42 -4.94 26.85
CA GLY A 194 -21.98 -4.68 26.81
C GLY A 194 -21.57 -3.46 27.64
N PRO A 195 -20.23 -3.33 27.94
CA PRO A 195 -19.70 -2.27 28.79
C PRO A 195 -20.05 -0.86 28.30
N VAL A 196 -20.10 -0.64 26.98
CA VAL A 196 -20.44 0.68 26.41
C VAL A 196 -21.88 1.08 26.74
N ASN A 197 -22.83 0.16 26.60
CA ASN A 197 -24.22 0.42 26.95
C ASN A 197 -24.43 0.56 28.47
N GLN A 198 -23.70 -0.22 29.29
CA GLN A 198 -23.71 -0.05 30.72
C GLN A 198 -23.22 1.32 31.18
N PHE A 199 -22.11 1.81 30.56
CA PHE A 199 -21.57 3.15 30.84
C PHE A 199 -22.52 4.28 30.40
N LEU A 200 -23.22 4.11 29.26
CA LEU A 200 -24.16 5.09 28.71
C LEU A 200 -25.55 5.01 29.34
N GLY A 201 -25.84 4.02 30.20
CA GLY A 201 -27.15 3.78 30.75
C GLY A 201 -28.22 3.41 29.70
N THR A 202 -27.81 2.80 28.56
CA THR A 202 -28.65 2.46 27.43
C THR A 202 -28.60 0.97 27.12
N SER A 203 -29.52 0.48 26.30
CA SER A 203 -29.54 -0.90 25.80
C SER A 203 -29.65 -0.96 24.27
N ILE A 204 -28.87 -0.11 23.60
CA ILE A 204 -28.92 0.05 22.13
C ILE A 204 -28.08 -1.04 21.48
N ASN A 205 -28.67 -1.72 20.48
CA ASN A 205 -27.89 -2.59 19.62
C ASN A 205 -27.27 -1.78 18.47
N PHE A 206 -26.01 -1.34 18.65
CA PHE A 206 -25.30 -0.51 17.66
C PHE A 206 -25.08 -1.25 16.34
N MET A 207 -24.95 -2.59 16.37
CA MET A 207 -24.66 -3.38 15.18
C MET A 207 -25.85 -3.57 14.25
N THR A 208 -27.08 -3.30 14.72
CA THR A 208 -28.29 -3.40 13.89
C THR A 208 -28.58 -2.13 13.10
N LYS A 209 -28.00 -0.98 13.51
CA LYS A 209 -28.21 0.31 12.84
C LYS A 209 -27.17 0.46 11.70
N PRO A 210 -27.59 0.61 10.42
CA PRO A 210 -26.67 0.69 9.28
C PRO A 210 -25.66 1.85 9.37
N GLU A 211 -26.09 2.99 9.91
CA GLU A 211 -25.26 4.18 10.07
C GLU A 211 -24.18 3.98 11.14
N ALA A 212 -24.55 3.44 12.30
CA ALA A 212 -23.62 3.10 13.37
C ALA A 212 -22.63 2.05 12.91
N PHE A 213 -23.08 1.02 12.18
CA PHE A 213 -22.23 -0.04 11.65
C PHE A 213 -21.14 0.51 10.73
N ARG A 214 -21.46 1.44 9.81
CA ARG A 214 -20.44 2.04 8.92
C ARG A 214 -19.35 2.75 9.70
N THR A 215 -19.74 3.57 10.67
CA THR A 215 -18.81 4.32 11.52
C THR A 215 -17.93 3.36 12.33
N ILE A 216 -18.50 2.33 12.95
CA ILE A 216 -17.79 1.33 13.73
C ILE A 216 -16.81 0.56 12.85
N TYR A 217 -17.24 0.13 11.68
CA TYR A 217 -16.40 -0.59 10.70
C TYR A 217 -15.18 0.23 10.29
N ILE A 218 -15.38 1.49 9.94
CA ILE A 218 -14.30 2.38 9.49
C ILE A 218 -13.38 2.73 10.68
N ALA A 219 -13.94 3.15 11.82
CA ALA A 219 -13.17 3.52 13.00
C ALA A 219 -12.31 2.36 13.51
N SER A 220 -12.87 1.14 13.57
CA SER A 220 -12.13 -0.06 13.99
C SER A 220 -11.02 -0.40 13.00
N GLY A 221 -11.25 -0.24 11.70
CA GLY A 221 -10.23 -0.44 10.66
C GLY A 221 -9.07 0.53 10.77
N ILE A 222 -9.39 1.80 10.99
CA ILE A 222 -8.38 2.85 11.20
C ILE A 222 -7.61 2.58 12.49
N TRP A 223 -8.29 2.31 13.59
CA TRP A 223 -7.63 1.99 14.86
C TRP A 223 -6.69 0.79 14.75
N GLN A 224 -7.09 -0.25 14.03
CA GLN A 224 -6.24 -1.43 13.82
C GLN A 224 -5.05 -1.13 12.93
N GLY A 225 -5.23 -0.41 11.82
CA GLY A 225 -4.24 -0.31 10.75
C GLY A 225 -3.40 0.97 10.75
N ALA A 226 -3.90 2.08 11.33
CA ALA A 226 -3.26 3.38 11.21
C ALA A 226 -1.87 3.45 11.83
N GLY A 227 -1.67 2.77 12.96
CA GLY A 227 -0.37 2.68 13.60
C GLY A 227 0.68 2.05 12.67
N TRP A 228 0.37 0.90 12.11
CA TRP A 228 1.26 0.21 11.17
C TRP A 228 1.52 1.04 9.92
N ALA A 229 0.49 1.62 9.33
CA ALA A 229 0.61 2.50 8.16
C ALA A 229 1.46 3.76 8.46
N SER A 230 1.50 4.24 9.71
CA SER A 230 2.31 5.40 10.08
C SER A 230 3.82 5.14 10.05
N ILE A 231 4.26 3.87 10.07
CA ILE A 231 5.68 3.50 10.08
C ILE A 231 6.40 4.06 8.85
N ILE A 232 5.79 3.94 7.67
CA ILE A 232 6.41 4.38 6.42
C ILE A 232 6.62 5.91 6.40
N TYR A 233 5.67 6.66 6.93
CA TYR A 233 5.77 8.12 7.06
C TYR A 233 6.77 8.52 8.12
N THR A 234 6.80 7.81 9.26
CA THR A 234 7.77 8.05 10.34
C THR A 234 9.20 7.79 9.86
N ALA A 235 9.42 6.73 9.07
CA ALA A 235 10.71 6.43 8.46
C ALA A 235 11.13 7.52 7.47
N ALA A 236 10.20 8.02 6.66
CA ALA A 236 10.46 9.12 5.73
C ALA A 236 10.85 10.41 6.44
N LEU A 237 10.11 10.77 7.50
CA LEU A 237 10.41 11.94 8.32
C LEU A 237 11.75 11.81 9.04
N SER A 238 12.13 10.61 9.46
CA SER A 238 13.43 10.37 10.10
C SER A 238 14.61 10.52 9.14
N ASN A 239 14.37 10.31 7.83
CA ASN A 239 15.36 10.47 6.77
C ASN A 239 15.39 11.91 6.19
N SER A 240 14.45 12.77 6.58
CA SER A 240 14.48 14.17 6.19
C SER A 240 15.64 14.90 6.87
N SER A 241 16.20 15.93 6.23
CA SER A 241 17.36 16.64 6.78
C SER A 241 16.99 17.38 8.06
N LYS A 242 17.64 17.03 9.16
CA LYS A 242 17.50 17.74 10.45
C LYS A 242 17.87 19.21 10.31
N GLU A 243 18.80 19.52 9.42
CA GLU A 243 19.27 20.87 9.11
C GLU A 243 18.12 21.82 8.70
N LEU A 244 17.17 21.32 7.87
CA LEU A 244 16.00 22.11 7.48
C LEU A 244 15.08 22.42 8.66
N THR A 245 14.90 21.47 9.57
CA THR A 245 14.08 21.65 10.76
C THR A 245 14.77 22.62 11.74
N GLU A 246 16.09 22.50 11.91
CA GLU A 246 16.88 23.39 12.76
C GLU A 246 16.92 24.82 12.19
N ALA A 247 17.09 24.98 10.87
CA ALA A 247 17.00 26.27 10.20
C ALA A 247 15.63 26.94 10.42
N ALA A 248 14.54 26.17 10.24
CA ALA A 248 13.19 26.69 10.49
C ALA A 248 12.98 27.12 11.95
N VAL A 249 13.60 26.43 12.92
CA VAL A 249 13.56 26.84 14.33
C VAL A 249 14.33 28.13 14.56
N ILE A 250 15.50 28.31 13.94
CA ILE A 250 16.30 29.55 14.01
C ILE A 250 15.53 30.73 13.41
N ASP A 251 14.78 30.48 12.31
CA ASP A 251 13.92 31.47 11.66
C ASP A 251 12.64 31.79 12.47
N GLY A 252 12.46 31.18 13.64
CA GLY A 252 11.33 31.44 14.53
C GLY A 252 10.03 30.73 14.10
N ALA A 253 10.09 29.73 13.21
CA ALA A 253 8.91 29.01 12.76
C ALA A 253 8.26 28.24 13.92
N ASN A 254 6.94 28.38 14.08
CA ASN A 254 6.17 27.60 15.04
C ASN A 254 6.00 26.15 14.53
N ILE A 255 5.51 25.25 15.40
CA ILE A 255 5.37 23.82 15.09
C ILE A 255 4.50 23.58 13.84
N PHE A 256 3.42 24.32 13.68
CA PHE A 256 2.53 24.17 12.50
C PHE A 256 3.23 24.62 11.21
N GLN A 257 4.01 25.70 11.26
CA GLN A 257 4.80 26.17 10.13
C GLN A 257 5.88 25.15 9.75
N GLN A 258 6.57 24.55 10.73
CA GLN A 258 7.54 23.49 10.49
C GLN A 258 6.88 22.26 9.83
N ILE A 259 5.71 21.81 10.34
CA ILE A 259 4.98 20.69 9.76
C ILE A 259 4.60 21.00 8.31
N TRP A 260 4.04 22.18 8.04
CA TRP A 260 3.51 22.51 6.72
C TRP A 260 4.59 22.80 5.69
N ASN A 261 5.68 23.46 6.09
CA ASN A 261 6.73 23.91 5.16
C ASN A 261 7.94 22.96 5.08
N VAL A 262 8.15 22.09 6.09
CA VAL A 262 9.30 21.17 6.13
C VAL A 262 8.84 19.72 6.07
N ASP A 263 8.01 19.27 7.04
CA ASP A 263 7.68 17.86 7.19
C ASP A 263 6.79 17.34 6.05
N ILE A 264 5.69 18.04 5.73
CA ILE A 264 4.76 17.62 4.67
C ILE A 264 5.43 17.60 3.29
N PRO A 265 6.19 18.63 2.86
CA PRO A 265 6.94 18.55 1.62
C PRO A 265 7.93 17.40 1.57
N ALA A 266 8.62 17.09 2.67
CA ALA A 266 9.57 15.99 2.75
C ALA A 266 8.90 14.60 2.51
N ILE A 267 7.70 14.39 3.03
CA ILE A 267 6.96 13.11 2.87
C ILE A 267 6.02 13.09 1.66
N LYS A 268 5.82 14.22 0.97
CA LYS A 268 4.90 14.36 -0.16
C LYS A 268 5.04 13.25 -1.23
N PRO A 269 6.24 12.86 -1.67
CA PRO A 269 6.38 11.77 -2.64
C PRO A 269 5.80 10.45 -2.14
N ILE A 270 6.01 10.13 -0.86
CA ILE A 270 5.50 8.91 -0.24
C ILE A 270 3.98 9.00 -0.05
N MET A 271 3.46 10.17 0.33
CA MET A 271 2.01 10.40 0.42
C MET A 271 1.34 10.12 -0.93
N ILE A 272 1.89 10.61 -2.04
CA ILE A 272 1.35 10.38 -3.38
C ILE A 272 1.34 8.88 -3.73
N ILE A 273 2.45 8.19 -3.47
CA ILE A 273 2.53 6.74 -3.73
C ILE A 273 1.48 5.97 -2.91
N GLN A 274 1.39 6.25 -1.61
CA GLN A 274 0.42 5.59 -0.72
C GLN A 274 -1.02 5.93 -1.08
N PHE A 275 -1.29 7.15 -1.53
CA PHE A 275 -2.61 7.56 -2.01
C PHE A 275 -3.01 6.76 -3.27
N ILE A 276 -2.12 6.67 -4.26
CA ILE A 276 -2.35 5.88 -5.49
C ILE A 276 -2.62 4.41 -5.14
N LEU A 277 -1.82 3.82 -4.25
CA LEU A 277 -2.02 2.44 -3.80
C LEU A 277 -3.36 2.26 -3.07
N SER A 278 -3.75 3.22 -2.23
CA SER A 278 -5.03 3.19 -1.51
C SER A 278 -6.22 3.31 -2.46
N VAL A 279 -6.12 4.18 -3.48
CA VAL A 279 -7.15 4.30 -4.53
C VAL A 279 -7.23 3.01 -5.35
N GLY A 280 -6.10 2.39 -5.68
CA GLY A 280 -6.09 1.08 -6.35
C GLY A 280 -6.80 -0.02 -5.56
N GLY A 281 -6.79 0.06 -4.23
CA GLY A 281 -7.48 -0.86 -3.33
C GLY A 281 -8.95 -0.52 -3.04
N ILE A 282 -9.52 0.52 -3.64
CA ILE A 282 -10.84 1.05 -3.28
C ILE A 282 -11.99 0.04 -3.45
N MET A 283 -11.87 -0.87 -4.42
CA MET A 283 -12.85 -1.93 -4.68
C MET A 283 -12.57 -3.21 -3.84
N SER A 284 -11.43 -3.28 -3.17
CA SER A 284 -11.01 -4.39 -2.32
C SER A 284 -11.43 -4.16 -0.88
N ILE A 285 -12.73 -4.06 -0.62
CA ILE A 285 -13.23 -4.01 0.76
C ILE A 285 -13.09 -5.38 1.37
N GLY A 286 -12.44 -5.45 2.53
CA GLY A 286 -12.19 -6.70 3.25
C GLY A 286 -13.47 -7.46 3.53
N PHE A 287 -13.65 -8.55 2.83
CA PHE A 287 -14.73 -9.52 2.99
C PHE A 287 -14.73 -10.12 4.42
N GLU A 288 -13.55 -10.26 4.99
CA GLU A 288 -13.31 -10.88 6.30
C GLU A 288 -14.11 -10.24 7.44
N ARG A 289 -14.21 -8.91 7.51
CA ARG A 289 -14.97 -8.21 8.57
C ARG A 289 -16.49 -8.29 8.39
N SER A 290 -16.95 -8.52 7.17
CA SER A 290 -18.38 -8.62 6.86
C SER A 290 -18.91 -10.04 7.01
N GLU A 291 -18.05 -11.04 6.80
CA GLU A 291 -18.42 -12.46 6.87
C GLU A 291 -18.72 -12.91 8.32
N GLU A 292 -18.03 -12.37 9.30
CA GLU A 292 -18.30 -12.67 10.72
C GLU A 292 -19.71 -12.29 11.18
N ARG A 293 -20.32 -11.29 10.53
CA ARG A 293 -21.74 -10.99 10.77
C ARG A 293 -22.64 -12.14 10.33
N ARG A 294 -22.25 -12.91 9.30
CA ARG A 294 -22.95 -14.11 8.85
C ARG A 294 -22.78 -15.26 9.85
N VAL A 295 -21.55 -15.54 10.24
CA VAL A 295 -21.22 -16.60 11.22
C VAL A 295 -21.90 -16.34 12.55
N GLY A 296 -21.90 -15.09 13.04
CA GLY A 296 -22.60 -14.70 14.26
C GLY A 296 -24.13 -14.86 14.18
N LYS A 297 -24.75 -14.74 12.99
CA LYS A 297 -26.19 -14.99 12.79
C LYS A 297 -26.50 -16.49 12.74
N GLU A 298 -25.65 -17.28 12.08
CA GLU A 298 -25.82 -18.73 11.98
C GLU A 298 -25.62 -19.44 13.33
N CYS A 299 -24.69 -18.97 14.18
CA CYS A 299 -24.56 -19.44 15.55
C CYS A 299 -25.79 -19.10 16.41
N ARG A 300 -26.46 -17.98 16.16
CA ARG A 300 -27.64 -17.55 16.93
C ARG A 300 -28.91 -18.29 16.52
N SER A 301 -28.98 -18.84 15.31
CA SER A 301 -30.11 -19.63 14.82
C SER A 301 -30.04 -21.12 15.21
N ARG A 302 -28.92 -21.56 15.82
CA ARG A 302 -28.69 -22.96 16.23
C ARG A 302 -28.84 -23.20 17.77
N TRP A 303 -29.16 -22.15 18.54
CA TRP A 303 -29.45 -22.26 19.96
C TRP A 303 -30.90 -21.80 20.26
#